data_1da49c9d4e1859da815ed70fc33ef044
#
_entry.id   1da49c9d4e1859da815ed70fc33ef044
#
_cell.length_a   1.000
_cell.length_b   1.000
_cell.length_c   1.000
_cell.angle_alpha   90.00
_cell.angle_beta   90.00
_cell.angle_gamma   90.00
#
_symmetry.space_group_name_H-M   'P 1'
#
loop_
_entity.id
_entity.type
_entity.pdbx_description
1 polymer ?
#
loop_
_entity_poly.entity_id
_entity_poly.type
_entity_poly.pdbx_seq_one_letter_code
_entity_poly.pdbx_strand_id
1 'polypeptide(L)'
;MTVGNEEIAAGLKAARLAKGLTQKELGCRVGMPQSHISKIESGGVDLQLSSLTELSRALDLEVTLVPRAAVLALKTVLRTVGSSTRPPQVPAYRLKEDDA
;
A
#
# COMPACT_ATOMS: atom_id res chain seq x y z
N MET A 1 -8.97 -7.59 -16.61
CA MET A 1 -7.78 -7.35 -16.09
C MET A 1 -7.83 -6.88 -14.71
N THR A 2 -7.40 -7.65 -13.81
CA THR A 2 -7.53 -7.29 -12.44
C THR A 2 -6.18 -7.09 -11.82
N VAL A 3 -5.36 -6.40 -12.55
CA VAL A 3 -4.02 -6.16 -12.08
C VAL A 3 -4.00 -5.41 -10.78
N GLY A 4 -5.00 -4.57 -10.55
CA GLY A 4 -5.00 -3.75 -9.35
C GLY A 4 -5.00 -4.54 -8.05
N ASN A 5 -5.80 -5.61 -7.98
CA ASN A 5 -5.87 -6.40 -6.77
C ASN A 5 -4.56 -7.09 -6.51
N GLU A 6 -3.91 -7.58 -7.54
CA GLU A 6 -2.66 -8.29 -7.38
C GLU A 6 -1.55 -7.35 -6.97
N GLU A 7 -1.56 -6.14 -7.52
CA GLU A 7 -0.55 -5.17 -7.15
C GLU A 7 -0.70 -4.72 -5.71
N ILE A 8 -1.94 -4.52 -5.29
CA ILE A 8 -2.19 -4.13 -3.91
C ILE A 8 -1.77 -5.26 -2.98
N ALA A 9 -2.12 -6.50 -3.31
CA ALA A 9 -1.76 -7.63 -2.49
C ALA A 9 -0.24 -7.76 -2.37
N ALA A 10 0.47 -7.60 -3.47
CA ALA A 10 1.91 -7.68 -3.46
C ALA A 10 2.52 -6.55 -2.65
N GLY A 11 1.95 -5.37 -2.72
CA GLY A 11 2.43 -4.23 -1.96
C GLY A 11 2.25 -4.43 -0.47
N LEU A 12 1.12 -4.99 -0.06
CA LEU A 12 0.89 -5.26 1.34
C LEU A 12 1.87 -6.31 1.86
N LYS A 13 2.10 -7.35 1.07
CA LYS A 13 3.04 -8.39 1.48
C LYS A 13 4.45 -7.83 1.58
N ALA A 14 4.86 -7.05 0.61
CA ALA A 14 6.20 -6.46 0.63
C ALA A 14 6.39 -5.56 1.85
N ALA A 15 5.38 -4.76 2.18
CA ALA A 15 5.47 -3.88 3.33
C ALA A 15 5.53 -4.67 4.63
N ARG A 16 4.77 -5.78 4.70
CA ARG A 16 4.80 -6.62 5.88
C ARG A 16 6.19 -7.21 6.07
N LEU A 17 6.78 -7.72 4.99
CA LEU A 17 8.10 -8.31 5.07
C LEU A 17 9.15 -7.27 5.43
N ALA A 18 9.00 -6.06 4.91
CA ALA A 18 9.93 -4.99 5.22
C ALA A 18 9.89 -4.62 6.68
N LYS A 19 8.73 -4.79 7.34
CA LYS A 19 8.63 -4.53 8.76
C LYS A 19 9.02 -5.73 9.59
N GLY A 20 9.37 -6.84 8.98
CA GLY A 20 9.76 -8.03 9.70
C GLY A 20 8.60 -8.75 10.38
N LEU A 21 7.38 -8.58 9.88
CA LEU A 21 6.22 -9.19 10.51
C LEU A 21 5.83 -10.46 9.79
N THR A 22 5.37 -11.45 10.58
CA THR A 22 4.76 -12.65 9.98
C THR A 22 3.31 -12.32 9.67
N GLN A 23 2.67 -13.18 8.88
CA GLN A 23 1.25 -13.02 8.60
C GLN A 23 0.44 -13.10 9.90
N LYS A 24 0.87 -13.96 10.80
CA LYS A 24 0.16 -14.09 12.06
C LYS A 24 0.29 -12.83 12.90
N GLU A 25 1.48 -12.25 12.92
CA GLU A 25 1.68 -11.02 13.68
C GLU A 25 0.86 -9.86 13.12
N LEU A 26 0.82 -9.76 11.80
CA LEU A 26 0.01 -8.71 11.19
C LEU A 26 -1.46 -8.95 11.49
N GLY A 27 -1.90 -10.20 11.40
CA GLY A 27 -3.30 -10.53 11.71
C GLY A 27 -3.66 -10.12 13.13
N CYS A 28 -2.77 -10.34 14.08
CA CYS A 28 -3.04 -9.95 15.44
C CYS A 28 -3.18 -8.43 15.58
N ARG A 29 -2.40 -7.69 14.82
CA ARG A 29 -2.46 -6.24 14.93
C ARG A 29 -3.74 -5.66 14.36
N VAL A 30 -4.31 -6.30 13.35
CA VAL A 30 -5.50 -5.77 12.71
C VAL A 30 -6.76 -6.57 13.03
N GLY A 31 -6.63 -7.57 13.89
CA GLY A 31 -7.82 -8.35 14.27
C GLY A 31 -8.32 -9.29 13.19
N MET A 32 -7.42 -9.82 12.37
CA MET A 32 -7.78 -10.75 11.32
C MET A 32 -7.04 -12.06 11.51
N PRO A 33 -7.66 -13.20 11.19
CA PRO A 33 -6.96 -14.48 11.26
C PRO A 33 -5.84 -14.53 10.24
N GLN A 34 -4.82 -15.31 10.53
CA GLN A 34 -3.69 -15.43 9.62
C GLN A 34 -4.13 -15.98 8.26
N SER A 35 -5.11 -16.87 8.25
CA SER A 35 -5.61 -17.42 6.98
C SER A 35 -6.21 -16.33 6.10
N HIS A 36 -6.83 -15.33 6.71
CA HIS A 36 -7.40 -14.22 5.95
C HIS A 36 -6.29 -13.34 5.37
N ILE A 37 -5.26 -13.08 6.16
CA ILE A 37 -4.11 -12.33 5.68
C ILE A 37 -3.47 -13.06 4.51
N SER A 38 -3.34 -14.37 4.61
CA SER A 38 -2.75 -15.17 3.55
C SER A 38 -3.55 -15.04 2.26
N LYS A 39 -4.88 -15.08 2.35
CA LYS A 39 -5.72 -14.95 1.18
C LYS A 39 -5.61 -13.57 0.55
N ILE A 40 -5.53 -12.56 1.38
CA ILE A 40 -5.38 -11.19 0.89
C ILE A 40 -4.07 -11.05 0.14
N GLU A 41 -2.99 -11.57 0.70
CA GLU A 41 -1.67 -11.41 0.09
C GLU A 41 -1.53 -12.22 -1.19
N SER A 42 -2.33 -13.25 -1.35
CA SER A 42 -2.28 -14.03 -2.58
C SER A 42 -3.10 -13.39 -3.70
N GLY A 43 -3.83 -12.33 -3.39
CA GLY A 43 -4.68 -11.69 -4.37
C GLY A 43 -5.98 -12.42 -4.60
N GLY A 44 -6.33 -13.37 -3.74
CA GLY A 44 -7.48 -14.23 -3.96
C GLY A 44 -8.81 -13.67 -3.48
N VAL A 45 -8.82 -12.49 -2.90
CA VAL A 45 -10.08 -11.92 -2.40
C VAL A 45 -10.16 -10.45 -2.77
N ASP A 46 -11.38 -9.98 -2.88
CA ASP A 46 -11.64 -8.56 -3.05
C ASP A 46 -11.58 -7.94 -1.68
N LEU A 47 -10.65 -7.04 -1.48
CA LEU A 47 -10.43 -6.47 -0.18
C LEU A 47 -11.37 -5.31 0.05
N GLN A 48 -12.05 -5.32 1.18
CA GLN A 48 -12.90 -4.19 1.51
C GLN A 48 -12.03 -2.97 1.80
N LEU A 49 -12.55 -1.80 1.49
CA LEU A 49 -11.81 -0.58 1.69
C LEU A 49 -11.41 -0.39 3.15
N SER A 50 -12.30 -0.71 4.07
CA SER A 50 -11.97 -0.57 5.48
C SER A 50 -10.82 -1.50 5.88
N SER A 51 -10.81 -2.72 5.35
CA SER A 51 -9.74 -3.65 5.65
C SER A 51 -8.43 -3.18 5.06
N LEU A 52 -8.48 -2.66 3.84
CA LEU A 52 -7.28 -2.13 3.20
C LEU A 52 -6.70 -0.97 4.02
N THR A 53 -7.58 -0.11 4.50
CA THR A 53 -7.15 1.04 5.30
C THR A 53 -6.50 0.59 6.60
N GLU A 54 -7.09 -0.41 7.26
CA GLU A 54 -6.53 -0.91 8.51
C GLU A 54 -5.19 -1.57 8.30
N LEU A 55 -5.07 -2.39 7.26
CA LEU A 55 -3.82 -3.05 6.97
C LEU A 55 -2.75 -2.01 6.62
N SER A 56 -3.11 -1.02 5.83
CA SER A 56 -2.17 0.01 5.44
C SER A 56 -1.66 0.76 6.66
N ARG A 57 -2.57 1.08 7.57
CA ARG A 57 -2.18 1.81 8.76
C ARG A 57 -1.22 1.00 9.63
N ALA A 58 -1.46 -0.30 9.75
CA ALA A 58 -0.58 -1.16 10.53
C ALA A 58 0.79 -1.31 9.87
N LEU A 59 0.87 -1.10 8.57
CA LEU A 59 2.11 -1.25 7.82
C LEU A 59 2.74 0.09 7.47
N ASP A 60 2.24 1.17 8.04
CA ASP A 60 2.74 2.52 7.77
C ASP A 60 2.64 2.89 6.30
N LEU A 61 1.56 2.45 5.67
CA LEU A 61 1.27 2.81 4.30
C LEU A 61 0.08 3.76 4.27
N GLU A 62 -0.03 4.49 3.20
CA GLU A 62 -1.16 5.37 3.00
C GLU A 62 -1.85 5.07 1.69
N VAL A 63 -3.16 4.93 1.72
CA VAL A 63 -3.93 4.66 0.51
C VAL A 63 -4.24 5.98 -0.15
N THR A 64 -3.83 6.12 -1.39
CA THR A 64 -4.00 7.37 -2.11
C THR A 64 -4.39 7.09 -3.55
N LEU A 65 -5.27 7.91 -4.09
CA LEU A 65 -5.66 7.81 -5.48
C LEU A 65 -4.80 8.77 -6.27
N VAL A 66 -4.18 8.26 -7.32
CA VAL A 66 -3.23 9.03 -8.10
C VAL A 66 -3.69 9.08 -9.54
N PRO A 67 -3.68 10.25 -10.18
CA PRO A 67 -4.03 10.31 -11.59
C PRO A 67 -3.12 9.41 -12.40
N ARG A 68 -3.71 8.74 -13.38
CA ARG A 68 -2.92 7.80 -14.17
C ARG A 68 -1.71 8.47 -14.80
N ALA A 69 -1.85 9.72 -15.21
CA ALA A 69 -0.76 10.42 -15.86
C ALA A 69 0.44 10.62 -14.93
N ALA A 70 0.22 10.59 -13.63
CA ALA A 70 1.30 10.81 -12.67
C ALA A 70 1.94 9.53 -12.15
N VAL A 71 1.44 8.37 -12.59
CA VAL A 71 1.89 7.12 -12.01
C VAL A 71 3.36 6.86 -12.27
N LEU A 72 3.83 7.15 -13.48
CA LEU A 72 5.22 6.88 -13.79
C LEU A 72 6.16 7.75 -12.96
N ALA A 73 5.82 9.01 -12.81
CA ALA A 73 6.64 9.90 -11.99
C ALA A 73 6.65 9.43 -10.55
N LEU A 74 5.49 8.98 -10.06
CA LEU A 74 5.40 8.49 -8.70
C LEU A 74 6.25 7.25 -8.50
N LYS A 75 6.24 6.34 -9.45
CA LYS A 75 7.03 5.14 -9.35
C LYS A 75 8.52 5.46 -9.30
N THR A 76 8.94 6.48 -10.01
CA THR A 76 10.33 6.90 -9.98
C THR A 76 10.70 7.43 -8.59
N VAL A 77 9.80 8.23 -8.00
CA VAL A 77 10.03 8.77 -6.68
C VAL A 77 10.10 7.64 -5.66
N LEU A 78 9.20 6.67 -5.75
CA LEU A 78 9.19 5.57 -4.80
C LEU A 78 10.45 4.73 -4.90
N ARG A 79 11.00 4.59 -6.10
CA ARG A 79 12.23 3.85 -6.26
C ARG A 79 13.37 4.58 -5.54
N THR A 80 13.36 5.90 -5.61
CA THR A 80 14.38 6.68 -4.94
C THR A 80 14.25 6.56 -3.43
N VAL A 81 13.01 6.56 -2.93
CA VAL A 81 12.78 6.42 -1.49
C VAL A 81 13.27 5.07 -1.01
N GLY A 82 13.10 4.03 -1.82
CA GLY A 82 13.54 2.71 -1.42
C GLY A 82 15.02 2.63 -1.18
N SER A 83 15.81 3.53 -1.76
CA SER A 83 17.25 3.50 -1.55
C SER A 83 17.70 4.69 -0.71
N SER A 84 16.80 5.45 -0.14
CA SER A 84 17.14 6.62 0.65
C SER A 84 16.28 6.67 1.89
N THR A 85 16.83 7.18 2.98
CA THR A 85 16.06 7.28 4.21
C THR A 85 15.30 8.59 4.29
N ARG A 86 15.51 9.48 3.36
CA ARG A 86 14.86 10.75 3.40
C ARG A 86 13.63 10.75 2.50
N PRO A 87 12.49 11.19 3.00
CA PRO A 87 11.30 11.22 2.16
C PRO A 87 11.46 12.27 1.09
N PRO A 88 10.91 12.02 -0.08
CA PRO A 88 11.03 12.96 -1.18
C PRO A 88 10.07 14.12 -0.99
N GLN A 89 10.37 15.22 -1.66
CA GLN A 89 9.46 16.33 -1.67
C GLN A 89 8.33 16.00 -2.60
N VAL A 90 7.13 16.16 -2.13
CA VAL A 90 5.98 15.87 -2.95
C VAL A 90 5.71 17.08 -3.84
N PRO A 91 5.50 16.85 -5.12
CA PRO A 91 5.22 17.96 -6.01
C PRO A 91 4.01 18.73 -5.59
N ALA A 92 3.99 19.96 -5.98
CA ALA A 92 2.92 20.82 -5.59
C ALA A 92 1.61 20.54 -6.25
N TYR A 93 1.54 19.52 -7.10
CA TYR A 93 0.26 19.29 -7.75
C TYR A 93 -0.83 18.98 -6.78
N ARG A 94 -0.49 18.63 -5.57
CA ARG A 94 -1.55 18.41 -4.63
C ARG A 94 -2.28 19.72 -4.36
N LEU A 95 -1.73 20.80 -4.74
CA LEU A 95 -2.42 22.04 -4.56
C LEU A 95 -3.53 22.19 -5.55
N LYS A 96 -3.50 21.38 -6.54
CA LYS A 96 -4.50 21.50 -7.51
C LYS A 96 -5.83 21.22 -7.06
N GLU A 97 -5.95 20.45 -6.10
CA GLU A 97 -7.24 20.15 -5.66
C GLU A 97 -7.89 21.36 -5.21
N ASP A 98 -7.14 22.31 -4.85
CA ASP A 98 -7.75 23.49 -4.39
C ASP A 98 -8.42 24.22 -5.49
N ASP A 99 -8.06 23.93 -6.68
CA ASP A 99 -8.66 24.60 -7.74
C ASP A 99 -10.03 24.23 -7.91
N ALA A 100 -10.43 23.25 -7.37
CA ALA A 100 -11.76 22.79 -7.62
C ALA A 100 -12.79 23.78 -7.21
#